data_12778b15641610d09f63d2a30df06711
#
_entry.id   12778b15641610d09f63d2a30df06711
#
_cell.length_a   1.000
_cell.length_b   1.000
_cell.length_c   1.000
_cell.angle_alpha   90.00
_cell.angle_beta   90.00
_cell.angle_gamma   90.00
#
_symmetry.space_group_name_H-M   'P 1'
#
loop_
_entity.id
_entity.type
_entity.pdbx_description
1 polymer ?
#
loop_
_entity_poly.entity_id
_entity_poly.type
_entity_poly.pdbx_seq_one_letter_code
_entity_poly.pdbx_strand_id
1 'polypeptide(L)'
;MLLIPVKSAATGNETIPFFGELIPAGFPSPAAGWEEAELNLHSLVVSRPASTYFLRVTGDSMQDARIHSGDVLIVDRSEKPEHGSIVIASIDNEFTVKQLLLRPRPCLMPMNPAYPPIYFDPDSETVEIWGVVTFSLMKHAKCSE
;
A
#
# COMPACT_ATOMS: atom_id res chain seq x y z
N MET A 1 14.58 2.99 -2.87
CA MET A 1 13.57 1.91 -2.72
C MET A 1 13.29 1.34 -4.10
N LEU A 2 13.33 0.04 -4.22
CA LEU A 2 13.04 -0.65 -5.48
C LEU A 2 11.61 -1.20 -5.45
N LEU A 3 10.85 -0.97 -6.50
CA LEU A 3 9.52 -1.52 -6.69
C LEU A 3 9.55 -2.57 -7.79
N ILE A 4 9.10 -3.77 -7.48
CA ILE A 4 9.05 -4.89 -8.42
C ILE A 4 7.59 -5.25 -8.64
N PRO A 5 7.07 -5.19 -9.89
CA PRO A 5 5.69 -5.59 -10.16
C PRO A 5 5.45 -7.05 -9.78
N VAL A 6 4.33 -7.30 -9.14
CA VAL A 6 3.88 -8.65 -8.82
C VAL A 6 2.88 -9.08 -9.89
N LYS A 7 3.18 -10.16 -10.59
CA LYS A 7 2.23 -10.72 -11.53
C LYS A 7 1.06 -11.33 -10.79
N SER A 8 -0.13 -10.84 -11.08
CA SER A 8 -1.34 -11.51 -10.65
C SER A 8 -1.48 -12.83 -11.41
N ALA A 9 -1.34 -13.94 -10.70
CA ALA A 9 -1.68 -15.23 -11.24
C ALA A 9 -3.04 -15.64 -10.68
N ALA A 10 -4.03 -15.76 -11.56
CA ALA A 10 -5.29 -16.43 -11.34
C ALA A 10 -6.38 -15.69 -10.53
N THR A 11 -7.33 -15.92 -10.82
CA THR A 11 -8.70 -16.18 -11.00
C THR A 11 -9.35 -17.01 -9.89
N GLY A 12 -9.19 -16.63 -8.64
CA GLY A 12 -9.97 -17.25 -7.60
C GLY A 12 -11.13 -16.36 -7.20
N ASN A 13 -12.35 -16.82 -7.45
CA ASN A 13 -13.54 -16.25 -6.81
C ASN A 13 -13.77 -16.93 -5.44
N GLU A 14 -12.70 -17.43 -4.83
CA GLU A 14 -12.78 -18.07 -3.54
C GLU A 14 -13.06 -17.06 -2.45
N THR A 15 -14.08 -17.34 -1.67
CA THR A 15 -14.45 -16.56 -0.50
C THR A 15 -14.08 -17.31 0.75
N ILE A 16 -13.76 -16.58 1.80
CA ILE A 16 -13.37 -17.12 3.09
C ILE A 16 -14.28 -16.51 4.15
N PRO A 17 -14.68 -17.26 5.19
CA PRO A 17 -15.50 -16.73 6.26
C PRO A 17 -14.91 -15.47 6.87
N PHE A 18 -15.74 -14.47 7.07
CA PHE A 18 -15.39 -13.17 7.62
C PHE A 18 -16.17 -12.91 8.91
N PHE A 19 -15.44 -12.56 9.97
CA PHE A 19 -16.04 -12.20 11.25
C PHE A 19 -16.23 -10.68 11.28
N GLY A 20 -17.48 -10.24 11.26
CA GLY A 20 -17.82 -8.82 11.14
C GLY A 20 -17.61 -7.99 12.40
N GLU A 21 -17.42 -8.62 13.54
CA GLU A 21 -17.16 -7.92 14.79
C GLU A 21 -15.69 -7.58 14.94
N LEU A 22 -15.43 -6.44 15.59
CA LEU A 22 -14.06 -6.06 15.93
C LEU A 22 -13.54 -6.95 17.05
N ILE A 23 -12.43 -7.64 16.80
CA ILE A 23 -11.81 -8.52 17.78
C ILE A 23 -10.62 -7.81 18.43
N PRO A 24 -10.64 -7.59 19.77
CA PRO A 24 -9.47 -7.06 20.47
C PRO A 24 -8.28 -8.02 20.36
N ALA A 25 -7.08 -7.50 20.34
CA ALA A 25 -5.86 -8.32 20.21
C ALA A 25 -5.70 -9.37 21.31
N GLY A 26 -6.31 -9.16 22.47
CA GLY A 26 -6.31 -10.10 23.60
C GLY A 26 -7.51 -11.03 23.66
N PHE A 27 -8.34 -11.07 22.65
CA PHE A 27 -9.56 -11.88 22.63
C PHE A 27 -9.19 -13.38 22.50
N PRO A 28 -9.67 -14.25 23.42
CA PRO A 28 -9.21 -15.63 23.47
C PRO A 28 -9.72 -16.52 22.35
N SER A 29 -10.91 -16.29 21.82
CA SER A 29 -11.48 -17.08 20.73
C SER A 29 -12.66 -16.36 20.09
N PRO A 30 -12.76 -16.32 18.77
CA PRO A 30 -13.99 -15.87 18.12
C PRO A 30 -15.11 -16.88 18.41
N ALA A 31 -16.24 -16.38 18.89
CA ALA A 31 -17.41 -17.23 19.14
C ALA A 31 -18.08 -17.62 17.82
N ALA A 32 -18.61 -18.84 17.77
CA ALA A 32 -19.42 -19.27 16.64
C ALA A 32 -20.67 -18.38 16.50
N GLY A 33 -21.02 -18.02 15.27
CA GLY A 33 -22.16 -17.15 14.97
C GLY A 33 -21.82 -15.69 14.75
N TRP A 34 -20.56 -15.32 14.88
CA TRP A 34 -20.07 -13.96 14.56
C TRP A 34 -19.67 -13.81 13.10
N GLU A 35 -19.82 -14.84 12.32
CA GLU A 35 -19.57 -14.78 10.89
C GLU A 35 -20.65 -13.95 10.21
N GLU A 36 -20.28 -12.84 9.59
CA GLU A 36 -21.22 -12.00 8.85
C GLU A 36 -21.42 -12.49 7.44
N ALA A 37 -20.34 -12.73 6.74
CA ALA A 37 -20.34 -13.07 5.33
C ALA A 37 -19.04 -13.72 4.92
N GLU A 38 -19.04 -14.31 3.75
CA GLU A 38 -17.82 -14.72 3.10
C GLU A 38 -17.11 -13.50 2.48
N LEU A 39 -15.80 -13.44 2.63
CA LEU A 39 -14.98 -12.36 2.11
C LEU A 39 -14.14 -12.84 0.93
N ASN A 40 -14.20 -12.11 -0.17
CA ASN A 40 -13.26 -12.23 -1.27
C ASN A 40 -12.18 -11.16 -1.09
N LEU A 41 -10.95 -11.57 -0.81
CA LEU A 41 -9.85 -10.65 -0.55
C LEU A 41 -9.56 -9.74 -1.75
N HIS A 42 -9.60 -10.29 -2.96
CA HIS A 42 -9.40 -9.52 -4.18
C HIS A 42 -10.42 -8.38 -4.29
N SER A 43 -11.70 -8.69 -4.07
CA SER A 43 -12.76 -7.67 -4.10
C SER A 43 -12.64 -6.63 -3.01
N LEU A 44 -12.08 -7.00 -1.85
CA LEU A 44 -11.84 -6.06 -0.75
C LEU A 44 -10.81 -5.00 -1.13
N VAL A 45 -9.70 -5.42 -1.74
CA VAL A 45 -8.55 -4.53 -1.97
C VAL A 45 -8.48 -3.97 -3.38
N VAL A 46 -9.24 -4.51 -4.33
CA VAL A 46 -9.25 -4.08 -5.72
C VAL A 46 -10.63 -3.53 -6.07
N SER A 47 -10.80 -2.22 -5.93
CA SER A 47 -12.06 -1.55 -6.29
C SER A 47 -12.17 -1.30 -7.79
N ARG A 48 -11.05 -1.01 -8.44
CA ARG A 48 -10.97 -0.67 -9.87
C ARG A 48 -9.89 -1.51 -10.54
N PRO A 49 -10.24 -2.72 -11.04
CA PRO A 49 -9.24 -3.63 -11.59
C PRO A 49 -8.43 -3.06 -12.74
N ALA A 50 -9.04 -2.21 -13.58
CA ALA A 50 -8.37 -1.63 -14.75
C ALA A 50 -7.22 -0.67 -14.37
N SER A 51 -7.24 -0.10 -13.18
CA SER A 51 -6.25 0.88 -12.71
C SER A 51 -5.43 0.40 -11.50
N THR A 52 -5.63 -0.83 -11.06
CA THR A 52 -4.97 -1.38 -9.87
C THR A 52 -3.74 -2.19 -10.24
N TYR A 53 -2.66 -1.95 -9.51
CA TYR A 53 -1.38 -2.64 -9.67
C TYR A 53 -0.89 -3.14 -8.33
N PHE A 54 -0.24 -4.30 -8.33
CA PHE A 54 0.45 -4.84 -7.16
C PHE A 54 1.94 -4.66 -7.34
N LEU A 55 2.58 -4.01 -6.38
CA LEU A 55 4.02 -3.74 -6.40
C LEU A 55 4.66 -4.28 -5.14
N ARG A 56 5.81 -4.93 -5.29
CA ARG A 56 6.61 -5.36 -4.14
C ARG A 56 7.64 -4.28 -3.83
N VAL A 57 7.74 -3.95 -2.55
CA VAL A 57 8.62 -2.89 -2.09
C VAL A 57 9.88 -3.46 -1.45
N THR A 58 11.00 -2.77 -1.63
CA THR A 58 12.23 -3.02 -0.90
C THR A 58 12.71 -1.74 -0.22
N GLY A 59 13.49 -1.90 0.85
CA GLY A 59 14.01 -0.78 1.61
C GLY A 59 13.14 -0.44 2.83
N ASP A 60 13.57 0.57 3.58
CA ASP A 60 13.00 0.89 4.89
C ASP A 60 12.59 2.35 5.04
N SER A 61 12.55 3.12 3.94
CA SER A 61 12.23 4.56 4.00
C SER A 61 10.80 4.88 4.45
N MET A 62 9.94 3.85 4.52
CA MET A 62 8.53 4.00 4.90
C MET A 62 8.15 3.14 6.12
N GLN A 63 9.11 2.76 6.95
CA GLN A 63 8.85 1.88 8.10
C GLN A 63 7.85 2.46 9.10
N ASP A 64 7.83 3.77 9.32
CA ASP A 64 6.90 4.42 10.24
C ASP A 64 5.47 4.49 9.68
N ALA A 65 5.30 4.24 8.39
CA ALA A 65 4.00 4.02 7.76
C ALA A 65 3.59 2.54 7.77
N ARG A 66 4.33 1.69 8.46
CA ARG A 66 4.13 0.23 8.51
C ARG A 66 4.29 -0.45 7.16
N ILE A 67 5.14 0.10 6.32
CA ILE A 67 5.53 -0.50 5.05
C ILE A 67 6.97 -0.96 5.16
N HIS A 68 7.18 -2.25 5.00
CA HIS A 68 8.48 -2.90 5.22
C HIS A 68 8.95 -3.57 3.94
N SER A 69 10.25 -3.80 3.86
CA SER A 69 10.85 -4.52 2.73
C SER A 69 10.18 -5.89 2.55
N GLY A 70 9.77 -6.19 1.33
CA GLY A 70 9.07 -7.42 0.97
C GLY A 70 7.54 -7.31 0.97
N ASP A 71 6.98 -6.22 1.49
CA ASP A 71 5.54 -6.01 1.46
C ASP A 71 5.04 -5.86 0.02
N VAL A 72 3.78 -6.24 -0.18
CA VAL A 72 3.07 -6.00 -1.44
C VAL A 72 2.16 -4.80 -1.26
N LEU A 73 2.33 -3.81 -2.12
CA LEU A 73 1.50 -2.62 -2.16
C LEU A 73 0.41 -2.78 -3.22
N ILE A 74 -0.82 -2.45 -2.83
CA ILE A 74 -1.94 -2.32 -3.76
C ILE A 74 -2.05 -0.85 -4.14
N VAL A 75 -1.93 -0.56 -5.43
CA VAL A 75 -1.82 0.81 -5.95
C VAL A 75 -2.92 1.05 -6.97
N ASP A 76 -3.70 2.10 -6.77
CA ASP A 76 -4.71 2.54 -7.72
C ASP A 76 -4.24 3.81 -8.43
N ARG A 77 -4.05 3.72 -9.73
CA ARG A 77 -3.62 4.86 -10.55
C ARG A 77 -4.73 5.86 -10.83
N SER A 78 -5.98 5.48 -10.66
CA SER A 78 -7.13 6.36 -10.86
C SER A 78 -7.53 7.12 -9.59
N GLU A 79 -6.99 6.75 -8.44
CA GLU A 79 -7.24 7.45 -7.19
C GLU A 79 -6.57 8.82 -7.20
N LYS A 80 -7.30 9.85 -6.74
CA LYS A 80 -6.76 11.20 -6.65
C LYS A 80 -5.80 11.32 -5.47
N PRO A 81 -4.53 11.70 -5.68
CA PRO A 81 -3.61 11.96 -4.58
C PRO A 81 -4.05 13.18 -3.77
N GLU A 82 -4.03 13.06 -2.46
CA GLU A 82 -4.36 14.13 -1.52
C GLU A 82 -3.21 14.36 -0.54
N HIS A 83 -3.27 15.44 0.20
CA HIS A 83 -2.32 15.69 1.29
C HIS A 83 -2.37 14.52 2.29
N GLY A 84 -1.23 13.91 2.55
CA GLY A 84 -1.10 12.76 3.43
C GLY A 84 -1.22 11.39 2.74
N SER A 85 -1.60 11.35 1.47
CA SER A 85 -1.65 10.08 0.73
C SER A 85 -0.28 9.41 0.67
N ILE A 86 -0.26 8.09 0.81
CA ILE A 86 0.91 7.30 0.46
C ILE A 86 0.86 7.07 -1.05
N VAL A 87 1.92 7.45 -1.73
CA VAL A 87 1.95 7.45 -3.19
C VAL A 87 3.16 6.71 -3.73
N ILE A 88 3.00 6.22 -4.95
CA ILE A 88 4.13 5.84 -5.79
C ILE A 88 4.47 7.06 -6.63
N ALA A 89 5.67 7.55 -6.49
CA ALA A 89 6.17 8.69 -7.26
C ALA A 89 7.32 8.27 -8.15
N SER A 90 7.41 8.89 -9.30
CA SER A 90 8.57 8.82 -10.18
C SER A 90 9.40 10.08 -10.00
N ILE A 91 10.66 9.91 -9.67
CA ILE A 91 11.64 11.00 -9.56
C ILE A 91 12.75 10.67 -10.55
N ASP A 92 12.92 11.51 -11.57
CA ASP A 92 13.90 11.28 -12.63
C ASP A 92 13.80 9.85 -13.22
N ASN A 93 12.58 9.38 -13.46
CA ASN A 93 12.22 8.05 -13.97
C ASN A 93 12.51 6.88 -13.01
N GLU A 94 12.81 7.16 -11.74
CA GLU A 94 12.91 6.13 -10.71
C GLU A 94 11.71 6.14 -9.79
N PHE A 95 11.11 4.97 -9.56
CA PHE A 95 9.95 4.83 -8.68
C PHE A 95 10.36 4.76 -7.21
N THR A 96 9.57 5.42 -6.38
CA THR A 96 9.72 5.38 -4.93
C THR A 96 8.35 5.46 -4.24
N VAL A 97 8.26 4.96 -3.01
CA VAL A 97 7.08 5.11 -2.15
C VAL A 97 7.36 6.20 -1.13
N LYS A 98 6.48 7.18 -1.05
CA LYS A 98 6.59 8.28 -0.09
C LYS A 98 5.20 8.74 0.33
N GLN A 99 5.14 9.52 1.39
CA GLN A 99 3.94 10.26 1.75
C GLN A 99 3.93 11.60 0.99
N LEU A 100 2.83 11.89 0.34
CA LEU A 100 2.65 13.19 -0.32
C LEU A 100 2.19 14.22 0.70
N LEU A 101 2.95 15.28 0.85
CA LEU A 101 2.55 16.46 1.59
C LEU A 101 2.41 17.63 0.63
N LEU A 102 1.28 18.32 0.67
CA LEU A 102 1.00 19.49 -0.17
C LEU A 102 1.21 20.79 0.60
N ARG A 103 1.13 20.74 1.93
CA ARG A 103 1.26 21.89 2.82
C ARG A 103 2.34 21.63 3.86
N PRO A 104 3.14 22.63 4.29
CA PRO A 104 3.16 24.03 3.81
C PRO A 104 3.69 24.20 2.39
N ARG A 105 4.40 23.22 1.85
CA ARG A 105 4.83 23.19 0.46
C ARG A 105 4.93 21.75 -0.04
N PRO A 106 4.83 21.51 -1.36
CA PRO A 106 4.89 20.17 -1.91
C PRO A 106 6.16 19.43 -1.54
N CYS A 107 5.97 18.23 -1.03
CA CYS A 107 7.04 17.39 -0.51
C CYS A 107 6.67 15.92 -0.63
N LEU A 108 7.64 15.09 -0.98
CA LEU A 108 7.58 13.65 -0.81
C LEU A 108 8.33 13.30 0.48
N MET A 109 7.57 12.91 1.49
CA MET A 109 8.08 12.68 2.83
C MET A 109 8.33 11.20 3.05
N PRO A 110 9.58 10.78 3.32
CA PRO A 110 9.84 9.45 3.83
C PRO A 110 9.28 9.32 5.24
N MET A 111 8.74 8.16 5.55
CA MET A 111 8.25 7.84 6.89
C MET A 111 9.34 7.08 7.68
N ASN A 112 10.51 7.68 7.72
CA ASN A 112 11.68 7.21 8.45
C ASN A 112 12.64 8.39 8.64
N PRO A 113 12.96 8.75 9.90
CA PRO A 113 13.83 9.91 10.17
C PRO A 113 15.24 9.82 9.58
N ALA A 114 15.70 8.62 9.22
CA ALA A 114 17.01 8.43 8.60
C ALA A 114 17.09 8.95 7.15
N TYR A 115 15.95 9.27 6.55
CA TYR A 115 15.87 9.74 5.15
C TYR A 115 15.40 11.19 5.09
N PRO A 116 15.98 12.02 4.21
CA PRO A 116 15.57 13.42 4.09
C PRO A 116 14.29 13.56 3.26
N PRO A 117 13.47 14.58 3.55
CA PRO A 117 12.33 14.93 2.71
C PRO A 117 12.80 15.38 1.33
N ILE A 118 11.95 15.15 0.31
CA ILE A 118 12.19 15.55 -1.06
C ILE A 118 11.18 16.61 -1.44
N TYR A 119 11.61 17.87 -1.46
CA TYR A 119 10.78 18.98 -1.89
C TYR A 119 10.77 19.07 -3.41
N PHE A 120 9.63 19.40 -3.99
CA PHE A 120 9.50 19.49 -5.43
C PHE A 120 8.56 20.62 -5.84
N ASP A 121 8.67 21.05 -7.08
CA ASP A 121 7.76 21.99 -7.72
C ASP A 121 6.71 21.16 -8.49
N PRO A 122 5.39 21.32 -8.19
CA PRO A 122 4.34 20.59 -8.89
C PRO A 122 4.30 20.85 -10.40
N ASP A 123 4.81 22.00 -10.86
CA ASP A 123 4.89 22.33 -12.27
C ASP A 123 6.13 21.75 -12.95
N SER A 124 7.03 21.11 -12.19
CA SER A 124 8.21 20.47 -12.73
C SER A 124 7.87 19.07 -13.25
N GLU A 125 8.48 18.70 -14.37
CA GLU A 125 8.34 17.36 -14.95
C GLU A 125 9.24 16.31 -14.30
N THR A 126 10.06 16.68 -13.32
CA THR A 126 11.01 15.77 -12.68
C THR A 126 10.35 14.83 -11.67
N VAL A 127 9.21 15.21 -11.12
CA VAL A 127 8.43 14.40 -10.18
C VAL A 127 7.03 14.18 -10.72
N GLU A 128 6.65 12.91 -10.82
CA GLU A 128 5.30 12.51 -11.23
C GLU A 128 4.70 11.59 -10.17
N ILE A 129 3.46 11.85 -9.77
CA ILE A 129 2.71 10.92 -8.92
C ILE A 129 2.10 9.86 -9.82
N TRP A 130 2.59 8.64 -9.70
CA TRP A 130 2.18 7.54 -10.55
C TRP A 130 0.91 6.85 -10.07
N GLY A 131 0.69 6.75 -8.77
CA GLY A 131 -0.50 6.14 -8.19
C GLY A 131 -0.56 6.30 -6.69
N VAL A 132 -1.72 5.98 -6.12
CA VAL A 132 -1.98 6.04 -4.69
C VAL A 132 -1.96 4.64 -4.10
N VAL A 133 -1.21 4.44 -3.03
CA VAL A 133 -1.20 3.18 -2.27
C VAL A 133 -2.44 3.13 -1.41
N THR A 134 -3.30 2.15 -1.66
CA THR A 134 -4.57 1.98 -0.94
C THR A 134 -4.48 0.94 0.16
N PHE A 135 -3.66 -0.08 -0.02
CA PHE A 135 -3.42 -1.15 0.94
C PHE A 135 -1.98 -1.62 0.86
N SER A 136 -1.52 -2.23 1.93
CA SER A 136 -0.28 -2.99 1.93
C SER A 136 -0.50 -4.35 2.60
N LEU A 137 0.17 -5.37 2.08
CA LEU A 137 0.16 -6.73 2.64
C LEU A 137 1.53 -7.03 3.21
N MET A 138 1.56 -7.31 4.50
CA MET A 138 2.75 -7.73 5.24
C MET A 138 2.65 -9.20 5.58
N LYS A 139 3.66 -9.96 5.23
CA LYS A 139 3.74 -11.36 5.59
C LYS A 139 4.42 -11.52 6.94
N HIS A 140 3.75 -12.14 7.90
CA HIS A 140 4.29 -12.40 9.24
C HIS A 140 4.93 -13.77 9.38
N ALA A 141 4.38 -14.78 8.69
CA ALA A 141 4.93 -16.11 8.76
C ALA A 141 6.29 -16.19 8.08
N LYS A 142 7.26 -16.83 8.73
CA LYS A 142 8.56 -17.12 8.10
C LYS A 142 8.32 -18.09 6.95
N CYS A 143 8.81 -17.73 5.76
CA CYS A 143 8.95 -18.69 4.69
C CYS A 143 10.15 -19.58 4.98
N SER A 144 9.93 -20.89 5.07
CA SER A 144 10.98 -21.84 4.72
C SER A 144 11.06 -21.87 3.20
N GLU A 145 12.10 -21.30 2.67
CA GLU A 145 12.45 -21.53 1.27
C GLU A 145 12.93 -22.97 1.08
#